data_c9200e9612b06b882f5924e7ff2f81d8
#
_entry.id   c9200e9612b06b882f5924e7ff2f81d8
#
_cell.length_a   1.000
_cell.length_b   1.000
_cell.length_c   1.000
_cell.angle_alpha   90.00
_cell.angle_beta   90.00
_cell.angle_gamma   90.00
#
_symmetry.space_group_name_H-M   'P 1'
#
loop_
_entity.id
_entity.type
_entity.pdbx_description
1 polymer ?
#
loop_
_entity_poly.entity_id
_entity_poly.type
_entity_poly.pdbx_seq_one_letter_code
_entity_poly.pdbx_strand_id
1 'polypeptide(L)'
;MFRVMLAALLSLWLGSVAAIDGPIKLCFEDSSVYPWITGDDKGLVLFELALVEKDLNQKFDYIRLPWRRCLLEVQTGRIHAAIAASFNSERASWGSYPQNPDGSLNRELRLHTDSFHVFRRLDSPVRWLNQRFENLGAQPVGVQLGYSVGRNIEELGYPVKTARSAEDLTRMLEIGVLQVAVLQHYEALRLLKAKPELNTVMVEDGPPVKVADQYLLFNSLFYAGNEAQVRSIWSAIERARKSKKYQDEEALMLGTEARVSMNK
;
A
#
# COMPACT_ATOMS: atom_id res chain seq x y z
N MET A 1 55.59 -24.71 45.56
CA MET A 1 54.18 -24.85 45.17
C MET A 1 53.68 -23.48 44.72
N PHE A 2 53.77 -23.19 43.45
CA PHE A 2 53.27 -21.92 42.85
C PHE A 2 51.97 -22.25 42.11
N ARG A 3 50.83 -21.72 42.54
CA ARG A 3 49.53 -21.77 41.84
C ARG A 3 49.46 -20.56 40.92
N VAL A 4 49.54 -20.78 39.63
CA VAL A 4 49.26 -19.77 38.59
C VAL A 4 47.76 -19.77 38.39
N MET A 5 47.07 -18.66 38.73
CA MET A 5 45.68 -18.38 38.41
C MET A 5 45.64 -17.80 37.00
N LEU A 6 45.07 -18.55 36.05
CA LEU A 6 44.81 -18.12 34.69
C LEU A 6 43.45 -17.41 34.68
N ALA A 7 43.46 -16.09 34.64
CA ALA A 7 42.24 -15.28 34.47
C ALA A 7 41.87 -15.23 32.96
N ALA A 8 40.82 -15.94 32.58
CA ALA A 8 40.26 -15.88 31.22
C ALA A 8 39.48 -14.58 31.06
N LEU A 9 40.01 -13.63 30.30
CA LEU A 9 39.30 -12.44 29.84
C LEU A 9 38.31 -12.84 28.72
N LEU A 10 37.03 -12.99 29.08
CA LEU A 10 35.93 -13.04 28.10
C LEU A 10 35.72 -11.63 27.58
N SER A 11 36.27 -11.30 26.41
CA SER A 11 35.93 -10.09 25.66
C SER A 11 34.56 -10.28 25.02
N LEU A 12 33.53 -9.65 25.61
CA LEU A 12 32.22 -9.46 24.95
C LEU A 12 32.40 -8.55 23.71
N TRP A 13 32.40 -9.17 22.55
CA TRP A 13 32.23 -8.45 21.30
C TRP A 13 30.77 -7.93 21.24
N LEU A 14 30.51 -6.71 21.71
CA LEU A 14 29.33 -5.95 21.36
C LEU A 14 29.48 -5.55 19.89
N GLY A 15 28.94 -6.37 19.00
CA GLY A 15 28.80 -6.02 17.60
C GLY A 15 27.93 -4.76 17.51
N SER A 16 28.56 -3.59 17.27
CA SER A 16 27.85 -2.39 16.88
C SER A 16 27.10 -2.70 15.58
N VAL A 17 25.78 -2.80 15.66
CA VAL A 17 24.92 -2.72 14.47
C VAL A 17 25.19 -1.35 13.88
N ALA A 18 25.94 -1.28 12.79
CA ALA A 18 26.17 -0.05 12.06
C ALA A 18 24.81 0.44 11.55
N ALA A 19 24.31 1.51 12.15
CA ALA A 19 23.20 2.27 11.58
C ALA A 19 23.62 2.74 10.19
N ILE A 20 22.68 2.67 9.20
CA ILE A 20 22.97 3.14 7.86
C ILE A 20 23.28 4.63 7.94
N ASP A 21 24.50 5.01 7.56
CA ASP A 21 24.88 6.42 7.36
C ASP A 21 24.23 6.92 6.07
N GLY A 22 22.97 7.40 6.15
CA GLY A 22 22.28 7.99 5.02
C GLY A 22 20.76 7.85 5.10
N PRO A 23 20.02 8.52 4.19
CA PRO A 23 18.59 8.43 4.14
C PRO A 23 18.13 7.04 3.67
N ILE A 24 17.07 6.53 4.28
CA ILE A 24 16.40 5.31 3.82
C ILE A 24 15.61 5.63 2.55
N LYS A 25 15.91 4.93 1.45
CA LYS A 25 15.23 5.12 0.17
C LYS A 25 13.87 4.43 0.18
N LEU A 26 12.82 5.20 -0.04
CA LEU A 26 11.44 4.74 -0.12
C LEU A 26 10.87 5.06 -1.49
N CYS A 27 10.28 4.09 -2.19
CA CYS A 27 9.55 4.41 -3.41
C CYS A 27 8.03 4.34 -3.20
N PHE A 28 7.32 5.08 -4.03
CA PHE A 28 5.88 5.12 -4.08
C PHE A 28 5.39 5.34 -5.52
N GLU A 29 4.12 5.14 -5.72
CA GLU A 29 3.48 5.19 -7.03
C GLU A 29 3.48 6.59 -7.63
N ASP A 30 3.73 6.68 -8.94
CA ASP A 30 3.73 7.95 -9.70
C ASP A 30 2.33 8.40 -10.14
N SER A 31 1.31 7.54 -10.01
CA SER A 31 -0.09 7.90 -10.18
C SER A 31 -0.69 8.42 -8.88
N SER A 32 -1.76 9.21 -8.99
CA SER A 32 -2.55 9.59 -7.82
C SER A 32 -3.28 8.38 -7.24
N VAL A 33 -3.30 8.30 -5.92
CA VAL A 33 -4.01 7.31 -5.09
C VAL A 33 -4.64 8.08 -3.92
N TYR A 34 -5.63 8.90 -4.23
CA TYR A 34 -6.28 9.76 -3.24
C TYR A 34 -6.96 8.93 -2.14
N PRO A 35 -6.90 9.34 -0.88
CA PRO A 35 -6.20 10.51 -0.29
C PRO A 35 -4.75 10.22 0.13
N TRP A 36 -4.25 9.01 -0.14
CA TRP A 36 -3.01 8.48 0.40
C TRP A 36 -1.77 9.10 -0.24
N ILE A 37 -1.77 9.19 -1.58
CA ILE A 37 -0.71 9.78 -2.39
C ILE A 37 -1.37 10.69 -3.42
N THR A 38 -0.98 11.98 -3.47
CA THR A 38 -1.52 12.93 -4.44
C THR A 38 -0.47 13.33 -5.47
N GLY A 39 -0.92 13.90 -6.60
CA GLY A 39 -0.04 14.20 -7.73
C GLY A 39 1.02 15.29 -7.46
N ASP A 40 0.90 16.02 -6.35
CA ASP A 40 1.79 17.09 -5.91
C ASP A 40 2.79 16.65 -4.80
N ASP A 41 3.09 15.36 -4.72
CA ASP A 41 3.95 14.75 -3.71
C ASP A 41 3.45 14.96 -2.26
N LYS A 42 2.13 14.95 -2.11
CA LYS A 42 1.44 15.06 -0.82
C LYS A 42 0.54 13.83 -0.60
N GLY A 43 -0.34 13.95 0.38
CA GLY A 43 -1.29 12.91 0.77
C GLY A 43 -1.00 12.36 2.17
N LEU A 44 -1.98 11.64 2.69
CA LEU A 44 -1.96 11.20 4.10
C LEU A 44 -0.77 10.32 4.45
N VAL A 45 -0.31 9.47 3.51
CA VAL A 45 0.83 8.58 3.78
C VAL A 45 2.14 9.36 3.84
N LEU A 46 2.34 10.34 2.96
CA LEU A 46 3.56 11.16 3.01
C LEU A 46 3.56 12.09 4.22
N PHE A 47 2.37 12.59 4.62
CA PHE A 47 2.22 13.33 5.86
C PHE A 47 2.53 12.46 7.10
N GLU A 48 2.04 11.22 7.14
CA GLU A 48 2.33 10.24 8.19
C GLU A 48 3.83 9.96 8.30
N LEU A 49 4.50 9.69 7.17
CA LEU A 49 5.93 9.43 7.13
C LEU A 49 6.77 10.65 7.55
N ALA A 50 6.31 11.88 7.27
CA ALA A 50 6.96 13.09 7.79
C ALA A 50 6.86 13.19 9.33
N LEU A 51 5.79 12.69 9.95
CA LEU A 51 5.70 12.58 11.40
C LEU A 51 6.67 11.52 11.94
N VAL A 52 6.83 10.39 11.23
CA VAL A 52 7.81 9.34 11.56
C VAL A 52 9.24 9.88 11.49
N GLU A 53 9.59 10.63 10.43
CA GLU A 53 10.91 11.27 10.30
C GLU A 53 11.23 12.15 11.51
N LYS A 54 10.24 12.93 11.95
CA LYS A 54 10.38 13.82 13.12
C LYS A 54 10.50 13.03 14.43
N ASP A 55 9.70 11.98 14.61
CA ASP A 55 9.69 11.16 15.82
C ASP A 55 11.02 10.43 16.04
N LEU A 56 11.58 9.88 14.95
CA LEU A 56 12.81 9.08 15.00
C LEU A 56 14.09 9.87 14.69
N ASN A 57 13.99 11.14 14.33
CA ASN A 57 15.10 11.91 13.73
C ASN A 57 15.76 11.15 12.56
N GLN A 58 14.96 10.42 11.78
CA GLN A 58 15.36 9.63 10.62
C GLN A 58 14.96 10.37 9.35
N LYS A 59 15.84 10.41 8.34
CA LYS A 59 15.49 10.95 7.01
C LYS A 59 15.15 9.86 6.02
N PHE A 60 14.15 10.13 5.19
CA PHE A 60 13.76 9.32 4.06
C PHE A 60 14.08 10.04 2.74
N ASP A 61 14.47 9.24 1.75
CA ASP A 61 14.63 9.68 0.37
C ASP A 61 13.45 9.12 -0.44
N TYR A 62 12.55 10.00 -0.88
CA TYR A 62 11.29 9.64 -1.52
C TYR A 62 11.45 9.60 -3.03
N ILE A 63 11.19 8.42 -3.62
CA ILE A 63 11.40 8.17 -5.05
C ILE A 63 10.06 7.79 -5.70
N ARG A 64 9.56 8.68 -6.57
CA ARG A 64 8.32 8.45 -7.33
C ARG A 64 8.61 7.60 -8.56
N LEU A 65 7.92 6.45 -8.71
CA LEU A 65 8.11 5.50 -9.80
C LEU A 65 6.77 4.88 -10.21
N PRO A 66 6.64 4.41 -11.47
CA PRO A 66 5.57 3.49 -11.82
C PRO A 66 5.53 2.33 -10.83
N TRP A 67 4.35 1.99 -10.29
CA TRP A 67 4.22 1.05 -9.17
C TRP A 67 4.99 -0.26 -9.35
N ARG A 68 4.85 -0.88 -10.53
CA ARG A 68 5.58 -2.12 -10.82
C ARG A 68 7.09 -1.94 -10.81
N ARG A 69 7.58 -0.76 -11.21
CA ARG A 69 9.01 -0.45 -11.15
C ARG A 69 9.46 -0.27 -9.71
N CYS A 70 8.69 0.43 -8.88
CA CYS A 70 8.96 0.56 -7.45
C CYS A 70 9.11 -0.82 -6.79
N LEU A 71 8.16 -1.73 -7.01
CA LEU A 71 8.24 -3.10 -6.47
C LEU A 71 9.51 -3.85 -6.94
N LEU A 72 9.89 -3.73 -8.21
CA LEU A 72 11.10 -4.35 -8.75
C LEU A 72 12.38 -3.78 -8.14
N GLU A 73 12.45 -2.46 -7.95
CA GLU A 73 13.61 -1.81 -7.32
C GLU A 73 13.77 -2.23 -5.86
N VAL A 74 12.66 -2.41 -5.13
CA VAL A 74 12.68 -2.94 -3.76
C VAL A 74 13.06 -4.41 -3.76
N GLN A 75 12.48 -5.23 -4.62
CA GLN A 75 12.80 -6.66 -4.74
C GLN A 75 14.29 -6.89 -4.98
N THR A 76 14.91 -6.07 -5.81
CA THR A 76 16.35 -6.15 -6.15
C THR A 76 17.26 -5.43 -5.16
N GLY A 77 16.73 -4.82 -4.10
CA GLY A 77 17.49 -4.13 -3.05
C GLY A 77 18.10 -2.78 -3.45
N ARG A 78 17.75 -2.22 -4.63
CA ARG A 78 18.20 -0.89 -5.04
C ARG A 78 17.48 0.24 -4.30
N ILE A 79 16.25 -0.03 -3.85
CA ILE A 79 15.45 0.80 -2.97
C ILE A 79 15.11 -0.04 -1.75
N HIS A 80 15.06 0.60 -0.57
CA HIS A 80 14.96 -0.11 0.70
C HIS A 80 13.54 -0.55 1.03
N ALA A 81 12.52 0.28 0.68
CA ALA A 81 11.12 -0.08 0.92
C ALA A 81 10.16 0.53 -0.11
N ALA A 82 9.00 -0.13 -0.27
CA ALA A 82 7.84 0.37 -1.01
C ALA A 82 6.78 0.89 -0.04
N ILE A 83 6.29 2.09 -0.30
CA ILE A 83 5.21 2.73 0.46
C ILE A 83 3.86 2.17 -0.01
N ALA A 84 2.98 1.86 0.94
CA ALA A 84 1.60 1.43 0.72
C ALA A 84 1.47 0.13 -0.11
N ALA A 85 2.24 -0.89 0.26
CA ALA A 85 2.14 -2.22 -0.35
C ALA A 85 1.20 -3.12 0.46
N SER A 86 0.08 -3.55 -0.15
CA SER A 86 -0.76 -4.60 0.43
C SER A 86 -0.04 -5.95 0.45
N PHE A 87 -0.38 -6.78 1.43
CA PHE A 87 0.19 -8.12 1.53
C PHE A 87 -0.26 -9.01 0.37
N ASN A 88 0.68 -9.76 -0.19
CA ASN A 88 0.44 -11.00 -0.93
C ASN A 88 1.65 -11.95 -0.77
N SER A 89 1.46 -13.23 -1.08
CA SER A 89 2.48 -14.27 -0.89
C SER A 89 3.72 -14.06 -1.77
N GLU A 90 3.56 -13.55 -2.98
CA GLU A 90 4.67 -13.25 -3.89
C GLU A 90 5.58 -12.18 -3.28
N ARG A 91 5.01 -11.06 -2.81
CA ARG A 91 5.79 -9.99 -2.17
C ARG A 91 6.45 -10.47 -0.88
N ALA A 92 5.77 -11.31 -0.11
CA ALA A 92 6.33 -11.88 1.13
C ALA A 92 7.53 -12.79 0.90
N SER A 93 7.75 -13.31 -0.32
CA SER A 93 8.92 -14.13 -0.65
C SER A 93 10.23 -13.33 -0.76
N TRP A 94 10.16 -12.02 -0.98
CA TRP A 94 11.32 -11.14 -1.15
C TRP A 94 11.27 -9.87 -0.29
N GLY A 95 10.16 -9.61 0.35
CA GLY A 95 9.93 -8.42 1.17
C GLY A 95 9.45 -8.78 2.58
N SER A 96 9.76 -7.90 3.53
CA SER A 96 9.40 -8.06 4.93
C SER A 96 8.26 -7.12 5.30
N TYR A 97 7.19 -7.71 5.83
CA TYR A 97 6.05 -7.02 6.43
C TYR A 97 6.13 -7.07 7.95
N PRO A 98 5.50 -6.14 8.67
CA PRO A 98 5.43 -6.22 10.12
C PRO A 98 4.58 -7.42 10.56
N GLN A 99 5.14 -8.24 11.43
CA GLN A 99 4.51 -9.48 11.91
C GLN A 99 4.41 -9.48 13.44
N ASN A 100 3.38 -10.16 13.92
CA ASN A 100 3.24 -10.58 15.30
C ASN A 100 4.20 -11.76 15.62
N PRO A 101 4.40 -12.09 16.90
CA PRO A 101 5.25 -13.24 17.28
C PRO A 101 4.80 -14.59 16.71
N ASP A 102 3.52 -14.74 16.37
CA ASP A 102 2.94 -15.94 15.75
C ASP A 102 3.09 -15.99 14.21
N GLY A 103 3.76 -14.99 13.62
CA GLY A 103 3.96 -14.89 12.18
C GLY A 103 2.80 -14.25 11.40
N SER A 104 1.68 -13.96 12.04
CA SER A 104 0.58 -13.23 11.42
C SER A 104 0.96 -11.76 11.16
N LEU A 105 0.31 -11.12 10.19
CA LEU A 105 0.50 -9.69 9.93
C LEU A 105 0.06 -8.86 11.13
N ASN A 106 0.91 -7.92 11.53
CA ASN A 106 0.53 -6.95 12.56
C ASN A 106 -0.21 -5.77 11.94
N ARG A 107 -1.54 -5.77 12.06
CA ARG A 107 -2.42 -4.74 11.49
C ARG A 107 -2.24 -3.36 12.13
N GLU A 108 -1.75 -3.31 13.38
CA GLU A 108 -1.51 -2.03 14.06
C GLU A 108 -0.36 -1.24 13.43
N LEU A 109 0.55 -1.92 12.75
CA LEU A 109 1.73 -1.34 12.10
C LEU A 109 1.52 -1.01 10.61
N ARG A 110 0.25 -1.00 10.12
CA ARG A 110 -0.11 -0.56 8.78
C ARG A 110 0.02 0.96 8.64
N LEU A 111 0.23 1.44 7.44
CA LEU A 111 0.07 2.84 7.08
C LEU A 111 -1.43 3.21 7.10
N HIS A 112 -2.23 2.52 6.31
CA HIS A 112 -3.69 2.71 6.22
C HIS A 112 -4.39 1.45 5.76
N THR A 113 -5.71 1.50 5.72
CA THR A 113 -6.56 0.48 5.10
C THR A 113 -7.22 1.08 3.86
N ASP A 114 -7.22 0.34 2.76
CA ASP A 114 -7.87 0.74 1.52
C ASP A 114 -8.89 -0.30 1.07
N SER A 115 -9.86 0.11 0.27
CA SER A 115 -10.87 -0.77 -0.29
C SER A 115 -10.92 -0.67 -1.81
N PHE A 116 -11.15 -1.82 -2.46
CA PHE A 116 -11.21 -1.97 -3.90
C PHE A 116 -12.61 -2.34 -4.30
N HIS A 117 -13.25 -1.49 -5.12
CA HIS A 117 -14.65 -1.61 -5.50
C HIS A 117 -14.81 -1.84 -6.99
N VAL A 118 -15.87 -2.53 -7.36
CA VAL A 118 -16.26 -2.70 -8.76
C VAL A 118 -16.93 -1.43 -9.25
N PHE A 119 -16.44 -0.91 -10.36
CA PHE A 119 -17.09 0.12 -11.15
C PHE A 119 -17.43 -0.44 -12.52
N ARG A 120 -18.71 -0.44 -12.87
CA ARG A 120 -19.18 -0.93 -14.16
C ARG A 120 -19.76 0.19 -15.01
N ARG A 121 -19.82 -0.02 -16.31
CA ARG A 121 -20.58 0.88 -17.20
C ARG A 121 -22.05 0.83 -16.83
N LEU A 122 -22.73 1.98 -16.94
CA LEU A 122 -24.17 2.06 -16.68
C LEU A 122 -25.01 1.23 -17.66
N ASP A 123 -24.58 1.16 -18.93
CA ASP A 123 -25.22 0.38 -19.98
C ASP A 123 -24.83 -1.11 -20.01
N SER A 124 -23.93 -1.54 -19.10
CA SER A 124 -23.49 -2.94 -18.99
C SER A 124 -24.46 -3.77 -18.16
N PRO A 125 -24.76 -5.02 -18.58
CA PRO A 125 -25.53 -5.97 -17.77
C PRO A 125 -24.71 -6.61 -16.64
N VAL A 126 -23.42 -6.34 -16.59
CA VAL A 126 -22.51 -6.93 -15.57
C VAL A 126 -22.92 -6.47 -14.18
N ARG A 127 -22.95 -7.41 -13.22
CA ARG A 127 -23.21 -7.14 -11.81
C ARG A 127 -22.18 -7.83 -10.94
N TRP A 128 -21.81 -7.18 -9.83
CA TRP A 128 -20.97 -7.75 -8.79
C TRP A 128 -21.82 -8.16 -7.59
N LEU A 129 -22.12 -9.46 -7.48
CA LEU A 129 -22.99 -10.01 -6.43
C LEU A 129 -22.33 -11.25 -5.81
N ASN A 130 -22.42 -11.40 -4.50
CA ASN A 130 -21.93 -12.59 -3.78
C ASN A 130 -20.48 -12.96 -4.13
N GLN A 131 -19.59 -11.97 -4.26
CA GLN A 131 -18.18 -12.13 -4.64
C GLN A 131 -17.98 -12.77 -6.02
N ARG A 132 -18.91 -12.56 -6.96
CA ARG A 132 -18.85 -13.05 -8.34
C ARG A 132 -19.38 -12.00 -9.32
N PHE A 133 -18.86 -12.06 -10.55
CA PHE A 133 -19.43 -11.29 -11.65
C PHE A 133 -20.53 -12.11 -12.33
N GLU A 134 -21.71 -11.52 -12.41
CA GLU A 134 -22.80 -12.01 -13.25
C GLU A 134 -22.77 -11.29 -14.60
N ASN A 135 -23.12 -11.99 -15.68
CA ASN A 135 -23.20 -11.49 -17.06
C ASN A 135 -21.88 -10.90 -17.63
N LEU A 136 -20.72 -11.20 -17.02
CA LEU A 136 -19.43 -10.73 -17.54
C LEU A 136 -18.98 -11.53 -18.78
N GLY A 137 -19.33 -12.83 -18.84
CA GLY A 137 -18.86 -13.71 -19.90
C GLY A 137 -17.33 -13.87 -19.88
N ALA A 138 -16.71 -13.86 -21.05
CA ALA A 138 -15.25 -13.94 -21.20
C ALA A 138 -14.55 -12.56 -21.21
N GLN A 139 -15.26 -11.49 -20.87
CA GLN A 139 -14.67 -10.15 -20.88
C GLN A 139 -13.72 -9.95 -19.69
N PRO A 140 -12.63 -9.19 -19.89
CA PRO A 140 -11.68 -8.95 -18.82
C PRO A 140 -12.19 -7.90 -17.82
N VAL A 141 -11.77 -8.06 -16.58
CA VAL A 141 -11.89 -7.06 -15.51
C VAL A 141 -10.69 -6.12 -15.58
N GLY A 142 -10.94 -4.81 -15.64
CA GLY A 142 -9.88 -3.80 -15.55
C GLY A 142 -9.28 -3.69 -14.14
N VAL A 143 -7.96 -3.72 -14.02
CA VAL A 143 -7.26 -3.49 -12.76
C VAL A 143 -5.98 -2.69 -12.97
N GLN A 144 -5.51 -2.02 -11.94
CA GLN A 144 -4.24 -1.28 -12.03
C GLN A 144 -3.05 -2.24 -12.01
N LEU A 145 -2.06 -1.96 -12.87
CA LEU A 145 -0.90 -2.82 -13.08
C LEU A 145 -0.08 -2.98 -11.80
N GLY A 146 0.15 -4.23 -11.38
CA GLY A 146 0.91 -4.55 -10.18
C GLY A 146 0.10 -4.51 -8.87
N TYR A 147 -1.19 -4.19 -8.92
CA TYR A 147 -2.06 -4.23 -7.75
C TYR A 147 -2.43 -5.66 -7.38
N SER A 148 -2.38 -5.96 -6.08
CA SER A 148 -2.65 -7.31 -5.56
C SER A 148 -4.09 -7.78 -5.81
N VAL A 149 -5.03 -6.87 -6.00
CA VAL A 149 -6.42 -7.19 -6.31
C VAL A 149 -6.56 -7.87 -7.67
N GLY A 150 -5.66 -7.61 -8.63
CA GLY A 150 -5.64 -8.31 -9.91
C GLY A 150 -5.53 -9.83 -9.74
N ARG A 151 -4.61 -10.29 -8.88
CA ARG A 151 -4.50 -11.72 -8.56
C ARG A 151 -5.80 -12.29 -7.93
N ASN A 152 -6.46 -11.54 -7.05
CA ASN A 152 -7.73 -12.00 -6.49
C ASN A 152 -8.80 -12.18 -7.55
N ILE A 153 -8.86 -11.32 -8.58
CA ILE A 153 -9.77 -11.47 -9.72
C ILE A 153 -9.41 -12.70 -10.56
N GLU A 154 -8.13 -12.95 -10.81
CA GLU A 154 -7.65 -14.14 -11.53
C GLU A 154 -7.95 -15.45 -10.77
N GLU A 155 -7.76 -15.45 -9.45
CA GLU A 155 -8.09 -16.58 -8.56
C GLU A 155 -9.60 -16.90 -8.55
N LEU A 156 -10.45 -15.88 -8.78
CA LEU A 156 -11.90 -16.08 -8.98
C LEU A 156 -12.25 -16.61 -10.38
N GLY A 157 -11.25 -16.78 -11.27
CA GLY A 157 -11.41 -17.33 -12.62
C GLY A 157 -11.73 -16.30 -13.70
N TYR A 158 -11.56 -15.01 -13.45
CA TYR A 158 -11.83 -13.96 -14.43
C TYR A 158 -10.54 -13.44 -15.08
N PRO A 159 -10.52 -13.24 -16.40
CA PRO A 159 -9.39 -12.63 -17.08
C PRO A 159 -9.22 -11.16 -16.64
N VAL A 160 -7.98 -10.72 -16.56
CA VAL A 160 -7.62 -9.35 -16.14
C VAL A 160 -7.02 -8.58 -17.31
N LYS A 161 -7.42 -7.31 -17.45
CA LYS A 161 -6.77 -6.34 -18.33
C LYS A 161 -6.21 -5.20 -17.48
N THR A 162 -4.91 -4.98 -17.59
CA THR A 162 -4.23 -3.97 -16.76
C THR A 162 -4.11 -2.62 -17.45
N ALA A 163 -4.17 -1.55 -16.66
CA ALA A 163 -3.81 -0.18 -17.04
C ALA A 163 -2.86 0.42 -16.00
N ARG A 164 -2.20 1.53 -16.35
CA ARG A 164 -1.21 2.16 -15.48
C ARG A 164 -1.85 2.90 -14.29
N SER A 165 -2.98 3.53 -14.50
CA SER A 165 -3.65 4.39 -13.52
C SER A 165 -5.16 4.13 -13.44
N ALA A 166 -5.79 4.66 -12.41
CA ALA A 166 -7.25 4.68 -12.30
C ALA A 166 -7.88 5.54 -13.40
N GLU A 167 -7.24 6.64 -13.80
CA GLU A 167 -7.66 7.47 -14.93
C GLU A 167 -7.69 6.70 -16.24
N ASP A 168 -6.68 5.88 -16.51
CA ASP A 168 -6.65 5.03 -17.71
C ASP A 168 -7.79 4.01 -17.69
N LEU A 169 -8.07 3.41 -16.53
CA LEU A 169 -9.17 2.45 -16.37
C LEU A 169 -10.53 3.14 -16.57
N THR A 170 -10.76 4.32 -16.01
CA THR A 170 -12.00 5.07 -16.22
C THR A 170 -12.18 5.45 -17.68
N ARG A 171 -11.10 5.86 -18.38
CA ARG A 171 -11.14 6.11 -19.83
C ARG A 171 -11.48 4.85 -20.63
N MET A 172 -10.95 3.67 -20.23
CA MET A 172 -11.27 2.41 -20.91
C MET A 172 -12.73 2.00 -20.69
N LEU A 173 -13.33 2.32 -19.54
CA LEU A 173 -14.78 2.20 -19.32
C LEU A 173 -15.54 3.18 -20.21
N GLU A 174 -15.13 4.45 -20.27
CA GLU A 174 -15.77 5.51 -21.05
C GLU A 174 -15.88 5.14 -22.53
N ILE A 175 -14.77 4.68 -23.13
CA ILE A 175 -14.73 4.30 -24.56
C ILE A 175 -15.22 2.87 -24.83
N GLY A 176 -15.72 2.14 -23.82
CA GLY A 176 -16.29 0.80 -23.97
C GLY A 176 -15.28 -0.35 -24.17
N VAL A 177 -14.00 -0.12 -23.96
CA VAL A 177 -12.94 -1.17 -24.01
C VAL A 177 -13.06 -2.11 -22.81
N LEU A 178 -13.58 -1.61 -21.69
CA LEU A 178 -13.94 -2.39 -20.51
C LEU A 178 -15.41 -2.23 -20.20
N GLN A 179 -16.04 -3.29 -19.70
CA GLN A 179 -17.39 -3.25 -19.13
C GLN A 179 -17.34 -3.00 -17.62
N VAL A 180 -16.22 -3.38 -16.99
CA VAL A 180 -16.04 -3.34 -15.56
C VAL A 180 -14.56 -3.13 -15.22
N ALA A 181 -14.28 -2.37 -14.14
CA ALA A 181 -12.97 -2.21 -13.55
C ALA A 181 -13.05 -2.29 -12.02
N VAL A 182 -11.97 -2.71 -11.38
CA VAL A 182 -11.81 -2.65 -9.94
C VAL A 182 -10.85 -1.51 -9.62
N LEU A 183 -11.36 -0.51 -8.90
CA LEU A 183 -10.66 0.72 -8.54
C LEU A 183 -10.59 0.87 -7.03
N GLN A 184 -9.58 1.61 -6.56
CA GLN A 184 -9.56 2.09 -5.19
C GLN A 184 -10.73 3.07 -4.97
N HIS A 185 -11.47 2.88 -3.89
CA HIS A 185 -12.73 3.57 -3.64
C HIS A 185 -12.60 5.11 -3.67
N TYR A 186 -11.72 5.66 -2.83
CA TYR A 186 -11.57 7.11 -2.72
C TYR A 186 -11.00 7.75 -4.00
N GLU A 187 -10.09 7.07 -4.68
CA GLU A 187 -9.56 7.56 -5.95
C GLU A 187 -10.65 7.59 -7.03
N ALA A 188 -11.49 6.56 -7.09
CA ALA A 188 -12.64 6.54 -8.01
C ALA A 188 -13.65 7.66 -7.69
N LEU A 189 -13.97 7.88 -6.41
CA LEU A 189 -14.85 9.00 -6.00
C LEU A 189 -14.24 10.36 -6.34
N ARG A 190 -12.93 10.53 -6.15
CA ARG A 190 -12.22 11.76 -6.56
C ARG A 190 -12.36 12.00 -8.07
N LEU A 191 -12.19 10.93 -8.86
CA LEU A 191 -12.34 11.03 -10.33
C LEU A 191 -13.76 11.37 -10.75
N LEU A 192 -14.78 10.74 -10.15
CA LEU A 192 -16.19 11.05 -10.39
C LEU A 192 -16.54 12.51 -10.02
N LYS A 193 -15.94 13.02 -8.95
CA LYS A 193 -16.10 14.42 -8.54
C LYS A 193 -15.38 15.39 -9.47
N ALA A 194 -14.17 15.04 -9.91
CA ALA A 194 -13.34 15.88 -10.79
C ALA A 194 -13.85 15.92 -12.23
N LYS A 195 -14.52 14.83 -12.67
CA LYS A 195 -15.08 14.64 -14.01
C LYS A 195 -16.54 14.18 -13.90
N PRO A 196 -17.50 15.10 -13.68
CA PRO A 196 -18.92 14.75 -13.48
C PRO A 196 -19.54 13.95 -14.64
N GLU A 197 -19.02 14.10 -15.85
CA GLU A 197 -19.42 13.32 -17.02
C GLU A 197 -19.24 11.80 -16.81
N LEU A 198 -18.28 11.36 -16.01
CA LEU A 198 -18.10 9.94 -15.68
C LEU A 198 -19.31 9.34 -14.95
N ASN A 199 -20.11 10.15 -14.23
CA ASN A 199 -21.33 9.68 -13.58
C ASN A 199 -22.42 9.26 -14.60
N THR A 200 -22.30 9.66 -15.86
CA THR A 200 -23.17 9.18 -16.95
C THR A 200 -22.64 7.93 -17.64
N VAL A 201 -21.43 7.51 -17.30
CA VAL A 201 -20.73 6.38 -17.92
C VAL A 201 -20.65 5.20 -16.98
N MET A 202 -20.26 5.42 -15.72
CA MET A 202 -19.97 4.34 -14.76
C MET A 202 -20.60 4.56 -13.40
N VAL A 203 -20.80 3.46 -12.68
CA VAL A 203 -21.37 3.43 -11.34
C VAL A 203 -20.67 2.37 -10.53
N GLU A 204 -20.51 2.61 -9.23
CA GLU A 204 -20.10 1.60 -8.26
C GLU A 204 -21.15 0.51 -8.14
N ASP A 205 -20.73 -0.78 -8.06
CA ASP A 205 -21.61 -1.94 -8.05
C ASP A 205 -21.24 -2.94 -6.94
N GLY A 206 -22.13 -3.13 -6.00
CA GLY A 206 -22.00 -4.11 -4.92
C GLY A 206 -20.99 -3.77 -3.82
N PRO A 207 -20.69 -4.74 -2.94
CA PRO A 207 -19.73 -4.58 -1.87
C PRO A 207 -18.29 -4.57 -2.41
N PRO A 208 -17.29 -4.15 -1.59
CA PRO A 208 -15.89 -4.18 -2.01
C PRO A 208 -15.45 -5.60 -2.39
N VAL A 209 -14.64 -5.70 -3.45
CA VAL A 209 -13.93 -6.93 -3.84
C VAL A 209 -12.90 -7.30 -2.78
N LYS A 210 -12.24 -6.28 -2.23
CA LYS A 210 -11.17 -6.44 -1.26
C LYS A 210 -11.07 -5.22 -0.36
N VAL A 211 -10.88 -5.47 0.92
CA VAL A 211 -10.37 -4.49 1.89
C VAL A 211 -8.97 -4.94 2.29
N ALA A 212 -7.98 -4.09 2.18
CA ALA A 212 -6.60 -4.45 2.40
C ALA A 212 -5.83 -3.40 3.19
N ASP A 213 -5.13 -3.86 4.23
CA ASP A 213 -4.16 -3.04 4.93
C ASP A 213 -2.93 -2.81 4.04
N GLN A 214 -2.43 -1.60 4.04
CA GLN A 214 -1.27 -1.15 3.28
C GLN A 214 -0.10 -0.90 4.23
N TYR A 215 1.07 -1.40 3.88
CA TYR A 215 2.25 -1.38 4.74
C TYR A 215 3.44 -0.70 4.08
N LEU A 216 4.39 -0.26 4.89
CA LEU A 216 5.74 0.02 4.42
C LEU A 216 6.48 -1.33 4.30
N LEU A 217 6.61 -1.81 3.05
CA LEU A 217 7.22 -3.10 2.71
C LEU A 217 8.72 -2.91 2.51
N PHE A 218 9.54 -3.47 3.38
CA PHE A 218 10.99 -3.44 3.23
C PHE A 218 11.53 -4.60 2.41
N ASN A 219 12.64 -4.39 1.69
CA ASN A 219 13.43 -5.48 1.12
C ASN A 219 13.91 -6.41 2.24
N SER A 220 13.83 -7.74 2.05
CA SER A 220 14.15 -8.71 3.11
C SER A 220 15.62 -8.70 3.54
N LEU A 221 16.56 -8.45 2.63
CA LEU A 221 17.98 -8.35 2.98
C LEU A 221 18.26 -7.05 3.76
N PHE A 222 17.63 -5.95 3.35
CA PHE A 222 17.71 -4.71 4.10
C PHE A 222 17.15 -4.89 5.52
N TYR A 223 15.98 -5.51 5.66
CA TYR A 223 15.38 -5.81 6.95
C TYR A 223 16.30 -6.66 7.82
N ALA A 224 16.87 -7.74 7.28
CA ALA A 224 17.74 -8.63 8.03
C ALA A 224 19.00 -7.91 8.58
N GLY A 225 19.55 -6.96 7.85
CA GLY A 225 20.68 -6.15 8.30
C GLY A 225 20.32 -4.98 9.23
N ASN A 226 19.03 -4.59 9.32
CA ASN A 226 18.57 -3.37 9.99
C ASN A 226 17.29 -3.60 10.82
N GLU A 227 17.10 -4.79 11.36
CA GLU A 227 15.84 -5.21 11.98
C GLU A 227 15.34 -4.24 13.07
N ALA A 228 16.20 -3.84 13.98
CA ALA A 228 15.84 -2.93 15.07
C ALA A 228 15.36 -1.57 14.55
N GLN A 229 16.03 -1.01 13.52
CA GLN A 229 15.65 0.26 12.90
C GLN A 229 14.31 0.14 12.17
N VAL A 230 14.10 -0.92 11.38
CA VAL A 230 12.86 -1.14 10.65
C VAL A 230 11.67 -1.33 11.61
N ARG A 231 11.85 -2.11 12.67
CA ARG A 231 10.83 -2.28 13.71
C ARG A 231 10.48 -0.95 14.40
N SER A 232 11.48 -0.11 14.64
CA SER A 232 11.27 1.25 15.18
C SER A 232 10.45 2.11 14.23
N ILE A 233 10.72 2.04 12.92
CA ILE A 233 9.95 2.75 11.88
C ILE A 233 8.49 2.28 11.86
N TRP A 234 8.23 0.98 11.82
CA TRP A 234 6.86 0.46 11.86
C TRP A 234 6.11 0.87 13.13
N SER A 235 6.78 0.84 14.30
CA SER A 235 6.18 1.31 15.55
C SER A 235 5.92 2.82 15.54
N ALA A 236 6.77 3.62 14.88
CA ALA A 236 6.56 5.05 14.72
C ALA A 236 5.40 5.37 13.77
N ILE A 237 5.18 4.55 12.72
CA ILE A 237 4.00 4.62 11.85
C ILE A 237 2.71 4.46 12.68
N GLU A 238 2.65 3.45 13.55
CA GLU A 238 1.50 3.29 14.44
C GLU A 238 1.24 4.53 15.32
N ARG A 239 2.31 5.07 15.95
CA ARG A 239 2.20 6.28 16.77
C ARG A 239 1.75 7.48 15.96
N ALA A 240 2.32 7.67 14.77
CA ALA A 240 1.97 8.75 13.86
C ALA A 240 0.49 8.68 13.46
N ARG A 241 0.01 7.51 13.02
CA ARG A 241 -1.38 7.29 12.62
C ARG A 241 -2.38 7.49 13.77
N LYS A 242 -2.00 7.11 15.01
CA LYS A 242 -2.82 7.32 16.22
C LYS A 242 -2.73 8.76 16.77
N SER A 243 -1.82 9.59 16.26
CA SER A 243 -1.66 10.96 16.73
C SER A 243 -2.85 11.85 16.34
N LYS A 244 -3.19 12.80 17.24
CA LYS A 244 -4.23 13.79 16.91
C LYS A 244 -3.92 14.56 15.62
N LYS A 245 -2.66 14.87 15.39
CA LYS A 245 -2.23 15.62 14.20
C LYS A 245 -2.55 14.88 12.90
N TYR A 246 -2.30 13.56 12.84
CA TYR A 246 -2.66 12.75 11.69
C TYR A 246 -4.19 12.62 11.54
N GLN A 247 -4.90 12.35 12.64
CA GLN A 247 -6.36 12.21 12.62
C GLN A 247 -7.09 13.48 12.18
N ASP A 248 -6.57 14.66 12.56
CA ASP A 248 -7.11 15.94 12.12
C ASP A 248 -6.90 16.14 10.61
N GLU A 249 -5.71 15.79 10.09
CA GLU A 249 -5.41 15.86 8.64
C GLU A 249 -6.26 14.86 7.85
N GLU A 250 -6.39 13.62 8.33
CA GLU A 250 -7.24 12.59 7.73
C GLU A 250 -8.71 13.05 7.67
N ALA A 251 -9.21 13.64 8.76
CA ALA A 251 -10.55 14.17 8.79
C ALA A 251 -10.76 15.33 7.82
N LEU A 252 -9.75 16.17 7.61
CA LEU A 252 -9.78 17.26 6.65
C LEU A 252 -9.84 16.74 5.21
N MET A 253 -9.00 15.75 4.89
CA MET A 253 -8.92 15.19 3.53
C MET A 253 -10.11 14.31 3.15
N LEU A 254 -10.59 13.47 4.07
CA LEU A 254 -11.70 12.55 3.81
C LEU A 254 -13.08 13.17 4.03
N GLY A 255 -13.16 14.29 4.76
CA GLY A 255 -14.43 14.84 5.24
C GLY A 255 -15.04 14.02 6.37
N THR A 256 -16.07 14.58 7.00
CA THR A 256 -16.71 13.94 8.18
C THR A 256 -17.48 12.66 7.85
N GLU A 257 -17.89 12.48 6.59
CA GLU A 257 -18.73 11.37 6.13
C GLU A 257 -17.96 10.05 5.98
N ALA A 258 -16.67 10.12 5.68
CA ALA A 258 -15.84 8.94 5.46
C ALA A 258 -15.49 8.18 6.74
N ARG A 259 -15.48 8.83 7.91
CA ARG A 259 -15.24 8.18 9.22
C ARG A 259 -16.31 7.14 9.58
N VAL A 260 -17.53 7.29 9.11
CA VAL A 260 -18.64 6.40 9.44
C VAL A 260 -18.58 5.09 8.65
N SER A 261 -18.03 5.11 7.42
CA SER A 261 -17.96 3.91 6.57
C SER A 261 -16.75 3.01 6.87
N MET A 262 -15.66 3.54 7.44
CA MET A 262 -14.46 2.77 7.76
C MET A 262 -14.53 2.01 9.10
N ASN A 263 -15.51 2.34 9.95
CA ASN A 263 -15.72 1.70 11.26
C ASN A 263 -16.84 0.65 11.27
N LYS A 264 -17.41 0.33 10.13
CA LYS A 264 -18.38 -0.78 9.93
C LYS A 264 -17.75 -1.91 9.14
#